data_3833539aff09cf99b3e1a13a127c648f
#
_entry.id   3833539aff09cf99b3e1a13a127c648f
#
_cell.length_a   1.000
_cell.length_b   1.000
_cell.length_c   1.000
_cell.angle_alpha   90.00
_cell.angle_beta   90.00
_cell.angle_gamma   90.00
#
_symmetry.space_group_name_H-M   'P 1'
#
loop_
_entity.id
_entity.type
_entity.pdbx_description
1 polymer ?
#
loop_
_entity_poly.entity_id
_entity_poly.type
_entity_poly.pdbx_seq_one_letter_code
_entity_poly.pdbx_strand_id
1 'polypeptide(L)'
;MTVCRAAGVALLDRHIGSPGVTSFHARRFARQERGESTYLVAWLDGRPVGNAEMRWTGCDAPDVRAARPGCPETGGLGVWPEELRSRGIGTGLVRAADNPARERGITVAGPGVAKDNPRAAALHARLGYRPLTDYLDRWTYEGTDGIAHECVDPWAFLVRELS
;
A
#
# COMPACT_ATOMS: atom_id res chain seq x y z
N MET A 1 -1.85 -12.30 9.20
CA MET A 1 -1.02 -11.42 8.35
C MET A 1 0.31 -12.10 8.14
N THR A 2 0.75 -12.25 6.90
CA THR A 2 2.04 -12.85 6.55
C THR A 2 2.72 -12.07 5.44
N VAL A 3 4.04 -12.19 5.34
CA VAL A 3 4.77 -11.73 4.16
C VAL A 3 4.34 -12.58 2.95
N CYS A 4 4.15 -11.95 1.81
CA CYS A 4 3.73 -12.61 0.58
C CYS A 4 4.79 -13.60 0.12
N ARG A 5 4.34 -14.78 -0.31
CA ARG A 5 5.18 -15.81 -0.94
C ARG A 5 4.76 -15.99 -2.40
N ALA A 6 5.64 -16.51 -3.23
CA ALA A 6 5.37 -16.72 -4.67
C ALA A 6 4.03 -17.41 -4.94
N ALA A 7 3.70 -18.47 -4.20
CA ALA A 7 2.42 -19.17 -4.33
C ALA A 7 1.19 -18.31 -3.99
N GLY A 8 1.38 -17.23 -3.22
CA GLY A 8 0.30 -16.31 -2.84
C GLY A 8 -0.11 -15.36 -3.98
N VAL A 9 0.78 -15.07 -4.93
CA VAL A 9 0.52 -14.11 -6.01
C VAL A 9 -0.66 -14.54 -6.87
N ALA A 10 -0.70 -15.80 -7.31
CA ALA A 10 -1.81 -16.32 -8.12
C ALA A 10 -3.15 -16.31 -7.36
N LEU A 11 -3.14 -16.53 -6.05
CA LEU A 11 -4.33 -16.43 -5.22
C LEU A 11 -4.78 -14.97 -5.07
N LEU A 12 -3.85 -14.06 -4.90
CA LEU A 12 -4.15 -12.62 -4.87
C LEU A 12 -4.78 -12.16 -6.19
N ASP A 13 -4.22 -12.52 -7.33
CA ASP A 13 -4.78 -12.17 -8.64
C ASP A 13 -6.19 -12.72 -8.85
N ARG A 14 -6.46 -13.89 -8.31
CA ARG A 14 -7.79 -14.53 -8.39
C ARG A 14 -8.83 -13.84 -7.52
N HIS A 15 -8.45 -13.39 -6.32
CA HIS A 15 -9.38 -12.89 -5.31
C HIS A 15 -9.39 -11.37 -5.17
N ILE A 16 -8.28 -10.72 -5.50
CA ILE A 16 -8.10 -9.27 -5.42
C ILE A 16 -7.51 -8.81 -6.76
N GLY A 17 -8.38 -8.44 -7.70
CA GLY A 17 -7.96 -8.09 -9.05
C GLY A 17 -7.06 -6.84 -9.11
N SER A 18 -6.35 -6.73 -10.23
CA SER A 18 -5.60 -5.53 -10.62
C SER A 18 -6.33 -4.80 -11.76
N PRO A 19 -6.25 -3.47 -11.87
CA PRO A 19 -6.71 -2.80 -13.07
C PRO A 19 -5.85 -3.19 -14.27
N GLY A 20 -6.50 -3.41 -15.43
CA GLY A 20 -5.83 -3.78 -16.66
C GLY A 20 -5.28 -5.21 -16.69
N VAL A 21 -4.30 -5.44 -17.54
CA VAL A 21 -3.76 -6.79 -17.83
C VAL A 21 -2.55 -7.16 -16.97
N THR A 22 -1.91 -6.18 -16.34
CA THR A 22 -0.70 -6.41 -15.55
C THR A 22 -1.05 -6.63 -14.08
N SER A 23 -0.58 -7.74 -13.51
CA SER A 23 -0.75 -8.04 -12.10
C SER A 23 0.03 -7.04 -11.23
N PHE A 24 -0.68 -6.25 -10.42
CA PHE A 24 -0.07 -5.41 -9.39
C PHE A 24 0.54 -6.25 -8.28
N HIS A 25 -0.02 -7.41 -8.00
CA HIS A 25 0.49 -8.33 -6.98
C HIS A 25 1.83 -8.92 -7.39
N ALA A 26 1.98 -9.31 -8.66
CA ALA A 26 3.26 -9.78 -9.19
C ALA A 26 4.35 -8.68 -9.15
N ARG A 27 4.00 -7.44 -9.49
CA ARG A 27 4.94 -6.30 -9.40
C ARG A 27 5.40 -6.04 -7.96
N ARG A 28 4.49 -6.09 -6.99
CA ARG A 28 4.82 -5.89 -5.57
C ARG A 28 5.68 -7.03 -5.04
N PHE A 29 5.35 -8.26 -5.41
CA PHE A 29 6.17 -9.42 -5.07
C PHE A 29 7.57 -9.31 -5.68
N ALA A 30 7.71 -8.90 -6.94
CA ALA A 30 9.01 -8.70 -7.58
C ALA A 30 9.84 -7.60 -6.88
N ARG A 31 9.23 -6.51 -6.39
CA ARG A 31 9.93 -5.52 -5.56
C ARG A 31 10.43 -6.12 -4.25
N GLN A 32 9.61 -6.94 -3.60
CA GLN A 32 10.01 -7.65 -2.38
C GLN A 32 11.22 -8.58 -2.63
N GLU A 33 11.22 -9.34 -3.72
CA GLU A 33 12.34 -10.21 -4.10
C GLU A 33 13.65 -9.43 -4.32
N ARG A 34 13.57 -8.17 -4.76
CA ARG A 34 14.73 -7.27 -4.87
C ARG A 34 15.11 -6.57 -3.56
N GLY A 35 14.37 -6.83 -2.46
CA GLY A 35 14.59 -6.16 -1.18
C GLY A 35 14.12 -4.70 -1.10
N GLU A 36 13.36 -4.23 -2.08
CA GLU A 36 12.88 -2.85 -2.18
C GLU A 36 11.61 -2.60 -1.36
N SER A 37 10.92 -3.68 -0.98
CA SER A 37 9.68 -3.60 -0.18
C SER A 37 9.48 -4.83 0.69
N THR A 38 8.47 -4.76 1.57
CA THR A 38 7.85 -5.93 2.19
C THR A 38 6.38 -5.95 1.81
N TYR A 39 5.94 -7.02 1.18
CA TYR A 39 4.57 -7.18 0.73
C TYR A 39 3.80 -8.12 1.66
N LEU A 40 2.73 -7.62 2.25
CA LEU A 40 1.95 -8.28 3.30
C LEU A 40 0.58 -8.71 2.78
N VAL A 41 0.13 -9.86 3.23
CA VAL A 41 -1.18 -10.44 2.89
C VAL A 41 -1.94 -10.79 4.15
N ALA A 42 -3.19 -10.40 4.22
CA ALA A 42 -4.15 -10.85 5.20
C ALA A 42 -4.90 -12.07 4.67
N TRP A 43 -4.99 -13.12 5.48
CA TRP A 43 -5.65 -14.37 5.14
C TRP A 43 -6.83 -14.63 6.05
N LEU A 44 -7.91 -15.18 5.47
CA LEU A 44 -9.06 -15.69 6.19
C LEU A 44 -9.43 -17.06 5.57
N ASP A 45 -9.39 -18.11 6.35
CA ASP A 45 -9.70 -19.49 5.91
C ASP A 45 -8.96 -19.88 4.62
N GLY A 46 -7.67 -19.56 4.54
CA GLY A 46 -6.82 -19.87 3.40
C GLY A 46 -7.02 -19.00 2.16
N ARG A 47 -7.87 -17.97 2.22
CA ARG A 47 -8.11 -17.00 1.14
C ARG A 47 -7.45 -15.66 1.46
N PRO A 48 -6.81 -15.01 0.49
CA PRO A 48 -6.32 -13.65 0.70
C PRO A 48 -7.53 -12.70 0.74
N VAL A 49 -7.59 -11.88 1.79
CA VAL A 49 -8.69 -10.92 2.03
C VAL A 49 -8.19 -9.48 2.15
N GLY A 50 -6.91 -9.27 2.01
CA GLY A 50 -6.32 -7.93 2.02
C GLY A 50 -4.83 -7.97 1.81
N ASN A 51 -4.29 -6.82 1.46
CA ASN A 51 -2.86 -6.63 1.21
C ASN A 51 -2.40 -5.23 1.58
N ALA A 52 -1.12 -5.09 1.86
CA ALA A 52 -0.41 -3.83 2.01
C ALA A 52 1.06 -4.03 1.64
N GLU A 53 1.71 -2.96 1.19
CA GLU A 53 3.13 -2.97 0.87
C GLU A 53 3.84 -1.85 1.61
N MET A 54 4.95 -2.17 2.27
CA MET A 54 5.89 -1.18 2.79
C MET A 54 7.03 -1.04 1.79
N ARG A 55 7.10 0.10 1.08
CA ARG A 55 8.17 0.42 0.14
C ARG A 55 9.28 1.19 0.85
N TRP A 56 10.49 0.65 0.82
CA TRP A 56 11.66 1.25 1.49
C TRP A 56 12.15 2.50 0.79
N THR A 57 12.01 2.58 -0.53
CA THR A 57 12.36 3.75 -1.33
C THR A 57 11.40 4.92 -1.17
N GLY A 58 10.25 4.69 -0.53
CA GLY A 58 9.22 5.70 -0.28
C GLY A 58 8.40 6.09 -1.51
N CYS A 59 7.69 7.19 -1.38
CA CYS A 59 6.88 7.77 -2.44
C CYS A 59 7.77 8.43 -3.52
N ASP A 60 7.38 8.26 -4.78
CA ASP A 60 8.14 8.83 -5.92
C ASP A 60 7.82 10.31 -6.18
N ALA A 61 6.74 10.84 -5.58
CA ALA A 61 6.33 12.22 -5.77
C ALA A 61 7.39 13.22 -5.26
N PRO A 62 7.81 14.21 -6.09
CA PRO A 62 8.81 15.20 -5.69
C PRO A 62 8.44 15.99 -4.43
N ASP A 63 7.16 16.35 -4.28
CA ASP A 63 6.67 17.10 -3.12
C ASP A 63 6.86 16.31 -1.82
N VAL A 64 6.59 15.00 -1.85
CA VAL A 64 6.78 14.11 -0.69
C VAL A 64 8.26 13.96 -0.36
N ARG A 65 9.11 13.76 -1.38
CA ARG A 65 10.57 13.64 -1.21
C ARG A 65 11.19 14.93 -0.66
N ALA A 66 10.69 16.08 -1.09
CA ALA A 66 11.14 17.38 -0.58
C ALA A 66 10.69 17.58 0.87
N ALA A 67 9.44 17.24 1.21
CA ALA A 67 8.91 17.40 2.56
C ALA A 67 9.54 16.43 3.57
N ARG A 68 9.84 15.20 3.17
CA ARG A 68 10.50 14.19 4.02
C ARG A 68 11.32 13.20 3.21
N PRO A 69 12.61 13.52 2.96
CA PRO A 69 13.50 12.60 2.25
C PRO A 69 13.63 11.24 2.95
N GLY A 70 13.62 10.17 2.16
CA GLY A 70 13.85 8.81 2.67
C GLY A 70 12.72 8.24 3.54
N CYS A 71 11.53 8.84 3.54
CA CYS A 71 10.40 8.32 4.29
C CYS A 71 9.81 7.09 3.59
N PRO A 72 9.83 5.89 4.21
CA PRO A 72 9.16 4.72 3.66
C PRO A 72 7.67 4.92 3.49
N GLU A 73 7.10 4.29 2.47
CA GLU A 73 5.69 4.41 2.16
C GLU A 73 4.93 3.10 2.37
N THR A 74 3.85 3.18 3.14
CA THR A 74 2.85 2.12 3.20
C THR A 74 1.83 2.36 2.11
N GLY A 75 1.83 1.53 1.09
CA GLY A 75 0.93 1.65 -0.06
C GLY A 75 0.11 0.40 -0.33
N GLY A 76 -0.77 0.50 -1.32
CA GLY A 76 -1.55 -0.63 -1.80
C GLY A 76 -2.43 -1.29 -0.74
N LEU A 77 -2.84 -0.55 0.29
CA LEU A 77 -3.74 -1.07 1.32
C LEU A 77 -5.11 -1.37 0.72
N GLY A 78 -5.46 -2.63 0.72
CA GLY A 78 -6.75 -3.10 0.25
C GLY A 78 -7.35 -4.15 1.16
N VAL A 79 -8.69 -4.15 1.27
CA VAL A 79 -9.46 -5.21 1.94
C VAL A 79 -10.58 -5.63 1.00
N TRP A 80 -10.67 -6.93 0.74
CA TRP A 80 -11.59 -7.52 -0.21
C TRP A 80 -12.12 -8.86 0.29
N PRO A 81 -13.38 -9.23 0.03
CA PRO A 81 -14.42 -8.38 -0.56
C PRO A 81 -14.88 -7.24 0.37
N GLU A 82 -15.72 -6.34 -0.14
CA GLU A 82 -16.12 -5.13 0.59
C GLU A 82 -16.78 -5.40 1.95
N GLU A 83 -17.50 -6.50 2.07
CA GLU A 83 -18.18 -6.93 3.30
C GLU A 83 -17.21 -7.22 4.46
N LEU A 84 -15.94 -7.42 4.15
CA LEU A 84 -14.89 -7.61 5.15
C LEU A 84 -14.25 -6.29 5.61
N ARG A 85 -14.58 -5.19 4.96
CA ARG A 85 -14.13 -3.85 5.39
C ARG A 85 -14.73 -3.50 6.76
N SER A 86 -14.05 -2.63 7.49
CA SER A 86 -14.41 -2.20 8.86
C SER A 86 -14.42 -3.30 9.92
N ARG A 87 -13.80 -4.45 9.64
CA ARG A 87 -13.62 -5.56 10.59
C ARG A 87 -12.20 -5.64 11.17
N GLY A 88 -11.43 -4.56 11.08
CA GLY A 88 -10.08 -4.48 11.64
C GLY A 88 -8.96 -5.01 10.73
N ILE A 89 -9.26 -5.60 9.56
CA ILE A 89 -8.24 -6.17 8.65
C ILE A 89 -7.27 -5.09 8.18
N GLY A 90 -7.77 -3.93 7.72
CA GLY A 90 -6.93 -2.81 7.31
C GLY A 90 -6.03 -2.29 8.44
N THR A 91 -6.57 -2.16 9.64
CA THR A 91 -5.80 -1.80 10.85
C THR A 91 -4.69 -2.81 11.11
N GLY A 92 -5.01 -4.10 11.01
CA GLY A 92 -4.05 -5.19 11.20
C GLY A 92 -2.93 -5.15 10.16
N LEU A 93 -3.25 -4.87 8.88
CA LEU A 93 -2.26 -4.75 7.81
C LEU A 93 -1.32 -3.57 8.04
N VAL A 94 -1.85 -2.39 8.40
CA VAL A 94 -1.01 -1.22 8.70
C VAL A 94 -0.07 -1.50 9.87
N ARG A 95 -0.57 -2.07 10.96
CA ARG A 95 0.27 -2.46 12.12
C ARG A 95 1.32 -3.51 11.77
N ALA A 96 0.96 -4.47 10.93
CA ALA A 96 1.90 -5.50 10.45
C ALA A 96 2.99 -4.90 9.55
N ALA A 97 2.68 -3.86 8.77
CA ALA A 97 3.66 -3.14 7.97
C ALA A 97 4.67 -2.35 8.81
N ASP A 98 4.28 -1.89 10.00
CA ASP A 98 5.19 -1.20 10.90
C ASP A 98 6.32 -2.09 11.44
N ASN A 99 6.06 -3.39 11.63
CA ASN A 99 7.04 -4.30 12.23
C ASN A 99 8.36 -4.39 11.44
N PRO A 100 8.36 -4.69 10.13
CA PRO A 100 9.59 -4.72 9.35
C PRO A 100 10.26 -3.34 9.24
N ALA A 101 9.51 -2.25 9.41
CA ALA A 101 10.08 -0.91 9.46
C ALA A 101 10.84 -0.69 10.77
N ARG A 102 10.26 -1.08 11.92
CA ARG A 102 10.94 -1.03 13.23
C ARG A 102 12.19 -1.89 13.28
N GLU A 103 12.14 -3.11 12.73
CA GLU A 103 13.29 -4.02 12.63
C GLU A 103 14.44 -3.41 11.83
N ARG A 104 14.15 -2.49 10.89
CA ARG A 104 15.13 -1.71 10.13
C ARG A 104 15.59 -0.42 10.82
N GLY A 105 15.10 -0.15 12.03
CA GLY A 105 15.41 1.09 12.76
C GLY A 105 14.72 2.34 12.19
N ILE A 106 13.67 2.15 11.39
CA ILE A 106 12.90 3.24 10.81
C ILE A 106 11.95 3.79 11.87
N THR A 107 12.03 5.08 12.10
CA THR A 107 11.26 5.76 13.14
C THR A 107 10.02 6.48 12.61
N VAL A 108 9.93 6.71 11.32
CA VAL A 108 8.78 7.38 10.67
C VAL A 108 8.47 6.72 9.34
N ALA A 109 7.21 6.46 9.11
CA ALA A 109 6.69 5.99 7.82
C ALA A 109 5.32 6.61 7.55
N GLY A 110 4.87 6.54 6.32
CA GLY A 110 3.58 7.10 5.97
C GLY A 110 2.92 6.50 4.73
N PRO A 111 1.59 6.61 4.63
CA PRO A 111 0.84 6.30 3.43
C PRO A 111 0.57 7.54 2.58
N GLY A 112 0.44 7.32 1.27
CA GLY A 112 -0.33 8.19 0.41
C GLY A 112 -1.82 7.82 0.50
N VAL A 113 -2.68 8.82 0.58
CA VAL A 113 -4.13 8.65 0.64
C VAL A 113 -4.80 9.57 -0.38
N ALA A 114 -5.59 9.01 -1.28
CA ALA A 114 -6.37 9.78 -2.24
C ALA A 114 -7.36 10.70 -1.52
N LYS A 115 -7.48 11.95 -1.98
CA LYS A 115 -8.34 12.96 -1.32
C LYS A 115 -9.83 12.64 -1.39
N ASP A 116 -10.23 11.82 -2.35
CA ASP A 116 -11.59 11.31 -2.51
C ASP A 116 -11.86 10.00 -1.72
N ASN A 117 -10.90 9.56 -0.90
CA ASN A 117 -11.05 8.36 -0.07
C ASN A 117 -11.13 8.71 1.43
N PRO A 118 -12.27 9.24 1.92
CA PRO A 118 -12.43 9.63 3.32
C PRO A 118 -12.33 8.46 4.29
N ARG A 119 -12.62 7.24 3.83
CA ARG A 119 -12.54 6.02 4.64
C ARG A 119 -11.08 5.67 4.97
N ALA A 120 -10.19 5.74 3.99
CA ALA A 120 -8.76 5.54 4.22
C ALA A 120 -8.20 6.65 5.12
N ALA A 121 -8.57 7.90 4.86
CA ALA A 121 -8.18 9.05 5.70
C ALA A 121 -8.59 8.85 7.16
N ALA A 122 -9.84 8.44 7.43
CA ALA A 122 -10.33 8.17 8.77
C ALA A 122 -9.60 6.99 9.45
N LEU A 123 -9.26 5.93 8.69
CA LEU A 123 -8.47 4.82 9.21
C LEU A 123 -7.10 5.30 9.69
N HIS A 124 -6.38 6.03 8.84
CA HIS A 124 -5.04 6.49 9.17
C HIS A 124 -5.05 7.54 10.30
N ALA A 125 -6.03 8.43 10.34
CA ALA A 125 -6.20 9.38 11.44
C ALA A 125 -6.37 8.66 12.80
N ARG A 126 -7.21 7.62 12.85
CA ARG A 126 -7.37 6.81 14.07
C ARG A 126 -6.10 6.07 14.49
N LEU A 127 -5.21 5.79 13.55
CA LEU A 127 -3.92 5.17 13.81
C LEU A 127 -2.81 6.18 14.13
N GLY A 128 -3.15 7.47 14.25
CA GLY A 128 -2.23 8.52 14.66
C GLY A 128 -1.39 9.12 13.51
N TYR A 129 -1.75 8.84 12.26
CA TYR A 129 -1.12 9.51 11.11
C TYR A 129 -1.60 10.96 10.99
N ARG A 130 -0.69 11.85 10.61
CA ARG A 130 -0.93 13.29 10.42
C ARG A 130 -0.53 13.70 9.00
N PRO A 131 -1.25 14.65 8.38
CA PRO A 131 -0.87 15.18 7.07
C PRO A 131 0.55 15.77 7.08
N LEU A 132 1.33 15.45 6.07
CA LEU A 132 2.64 16.04 5.82
C LEU A 132 2.59 17.00 4.64
N THR A 133 2.14 16.55 3.47
CA THR A 133 2.04 17.35 2.25
C THR A 133 1.00 16.77 1.30
N ASP A 134 0.45 17.64 0.45
CA ASP A 134 -0.36 17.22 -0.69
C ASP A 134 0.53 16.98 -1.90
N TYR A 135 0.10 16.10 -2.80
CA TYR A 135 0.79 15.82 -4.05
C TYR A 135 -0.16 15.27 -5.11
N LEU A 136 0.31 15.21 -6.35
CA LEU A 136 -0.37 14.53 -7.44
C LEU A 136 0.23 13.14 -7.60
N ASP A 137 -0.59 12.11 -7.37
CA ASP A 137 -0.21 10.72 -7.66
C ASP A 137 -0.37 10.46 -9.15
N ARG A 138 0.68 9.94 -9.77
CA ARG A 138 0.72 9.61 -11.20
C ARG A 138 1.02 8.14 -11.36
N TRP A 139 0.12 7.43 -12.01
CA TRP A 139 0.30 6.02 -12.27
C TRP A 139 -0.28 5.64 -13.62
N THR A 140 0.18 4.53 -14.17
CA THR A 140 -0.26 4.02 -15.48
C THR A 140 -0.64 2.57 -15.37
N TYR A 141 -1.59 2.16 -16.18
CA TYR A 141 -1.91 0.75 -16.40
C TYR A 141 -2.21 0.51 -17.88
N GLU A 142 -1.95 -0.71 -18.37
CA GLU A 142 -2.34 -1.13 -19.70
C GLU A 142 -3.74 -1.76 -19.63
N GLY A 143 -4.68 -1.19 -20.36
CA GLY A 143 -6.03 -1.70 -20.49
C GLY A 143 -6.09 -2.99 -21.33
N THR A 144 -7.24 -3.65 -21.30
CA THR A 144 -7.52 -4.83 -22.14
C THR A 144 -7.57 -4.50 -23.64
N ASP A 145 -7.65 -3.22 -23.98
CA ASP A 145 -7.55 -2.65 -25.32
C ASP A 145 -6.10 -2.50 -25.81
N GLY A 146 -5.11 -2.79 -24.97
CA GLY A 146 -3.68 -2.61 -25.26
C GLY A 146 -3.21 -1.16 -25.17
N ILE A 147 -4.05 -0.25 -24.65
CA ILE A 147 -3.71 1.17 -24.51
C ILE A 147 -3.20 1.44 -23.08
N ALA A 148 -2.14 2.25 -22.99
CA ALA A 148 -1.66 2.75 -21.72
C ALA A 148 -2.55 3.91 -21.23
N HIS A 149 -3.11 3.75 -20.04
CA HIS A 149 -3.94 4.77 -19.37
C HIS A 149 -3.13 5.45 -18.28
N GLU A 150 -2.99 6.77 -18.37
CA GLU A 150 -2.38 7.60 -17.34
C GLU A 150 -3.46 8.13 -16.39
N CYS A 151 -3.24 7.95 -15.09
CA CYS A 151 -4.08 8.47 -14.03
C CYS A 151 -3.29 9.51 -13.23
N VAL A 152 -3.94 10.64 -12.95
CA VAL A 152 -3.37 11.75 -12.16
C VAL A 152 -4.41 12.19 -11.15
N ASP A 153 -4.18 11.88 -9.89
CA ASP A 153 -5.14 12.12 -8.82
C ASP A 153 -4.53 12.94 -7.68
N PRO A 154 -5.33 13.82 -7.03
CA PRO A 154 -4.87 14.54 -5.84
C PRO A 154 -4.84 13.63 -4.62
N TRP A 155 -3.67 13.55 -3.97
CA TRP A 155 -3.42 12.76 -2.79
C TRP A 155 -2.83 13.59 -1.66
N ALA A 156 -2.94 13.11 -0.44
CA ALA A 156 -2.23 13.60 0.72
C ALA A 156 -1.27 12.52 1.22
N PHE A 157 -0.02 12.89 1.49
CA PHE A 157 0.93 12.03 2.17
C PHE A 157 0.84 12.28 3.68
N LEU A 158 0.63 11.22 4.42
CA LEU A 158 0.52 11.25 5.88
C LEU A 158 1.74 10.62 6.51
N VAL A 159 2.08 11.00 7.73
CA VAL A 159 3.21 10.41 8.46
C VAL A 159 2.83 10.08 9.90
N ARG A 160 3.49 9.08 10.46
CA ARG A 160 3.41 8.72 11.87
C ARG A 160 4.77 8.26 12.36
N GLU A 161 5.09 8.60 13.61
CA GLU A 161 6.21 8.01 14.32
C GLU A 161 5.91 6.55 14.67
N LEU A 162 6.88 5.68 14.42
CA LEU A 162 6.81 4.26 14.71
C LEU A 162 7.50 4.02 16.06
N SER A 163 6.73 4.00 17.10
CA SER A 163 7.20 3.62 18.45
C SER A 163 7.34 2.12 18.62
#